data_62563c2c615a34f740c6e7bc3d8305dc
#
_entry.id   62563c2c615a34f740c6e7bc3d8305dc
#
_cell.length_a   1.000
_cell.length_b   1.000
_cell.length_c   1.000
_cell.angle_alpha   90.00
_cell.angle_beta   90.00
_cell.angle_gamma   90.00
#
_symmetry.space_group_name_H-M   'P 1'
#
loop_
_entity.id
_entity.type
_entity.pdbx_description
1 polymer ?
#
loop_
_entity_poly.entity_id
_entity_poly.type
_entity_poly.pdbx_seq_one_letter_code
_entity_poly.pdbx_strand_id
1 'polypeptide(L)'
;MIYTFDSTQTGAPVLSGSAGALATVLKACLVDGFGASAVVSLVVTAGIAKATFAASHPYRVGFVSRIAGATPSALNGDKTILSVTTNSVTFAAAGVPDGAATGTITSRAAXAGWQELFPGAQANVLVLKPTAPEASGSVLRLDDTGTTTAKVLGYESMTDVSTGTGPFPMAAQAANYYWPKSDAASTAARRWMLFADERAFAICISPHGSNQQHGVLFGFGDLASYKSGDAWACMLAGSSSVGVPTTTGAVAECLGYALGSTNAADLFVVRGYAGIGGAVQCKKISAYNTAAAYSGATAYAANTIPYPNPADNSLRLSAVELLVGASGLRGQIPGVFHTPQVIGSEFQAGMVVEGEGAFAGRSLVCVRVGPPGGTTGVGVAFVDITGPWRSA
;
A
#
# COMPACT_ATOMS: atom_id res chain seq x y z
N MET A 1 -1.63 -4.75 12.62
CA MET A 1 -2.95 -4.49 11.97
C MET A 1 -2.69 -3.96 10.59
N ILE A 2 -3.57 -4.25 9.60
CA ILE A 2 -3.39 -3.70 8.25
C ILE A 2 -4.41 -2.59 8.06
N TYR A 3 -3.96 -1.44 7.60
CA TYR A 3 -4.78 -0.26 7.36
C TYR A 3 -4.99 -0.13 5.85
N THR A 4 -6.24 0.01 5.44
CA THR A 4 -6.62 0.08 4.02
C THR A 4 -7.39 1.38 3.79
N PHE A 5 -6.98 2.09 2.74
CA PHE A 5 -7.57 3.38 2.38
C PHE A 5 -7.79 3.44 0.89
N ASP A 6 -8.81 4.20 0.47
CA ASP A 6 -8.96 4.51 -0.94
C ASP A 6 -9.60 5.90 -1.14
N SER A 7 -9.41 6.42 -2.33
CA SER A 7 -9.82 7.78 -2.70
C SER A 7 -11.34 7.99 -2.71
N THR A 8 -12.14 6.91 -2.60
CA THR A 8 -13.60 7.03 -2.59
C THR A 8 -14.16 7.15 -1.17
N GLN A 9 -13.33 7.03 -0.14
CA GLN A 9 -13.80 7.18 1.24
C GLN A 9 -14.20 8.62 1.51
N THR A 10 -15.27 8.80 2.25
CA THR A 10 -15.74 10.14 2.66
C THR A 10 -14.62 10.82 3.48
N GLY A 11 -14.26 12.02 3.05
CA GLY A 11 -13.20 12.77 3.70
C GLY A 11 -11.80 12.38 3.30
N ALA A 12 -11.65 11.44 2.34
CA ALA A 12 -10.33 11.08 1.81
C ALA A 12 -9.72 12.29 1.08
N PRO A 13 -8.43 12.54 1.27
CA PRO A 13 -7.80 13.65 0.57
C PRO A 13 -7.75 13.41 -0.94
N VAL A 14 -7.86 14.49 -1.69
CA VAL A 14 -7.85 14.44 -3.15
C VAL A 14 -6.41 14.39 -3.65
N LEU A 15 -6.06 13.33 -4.36
CA LEU A 15 -4.83 13.29 -5.14
C LEU A 15 -5.09 13.99 -6.47
N SER A 16 -4.17 14.84 -6.89
CA SER A 16 -4.32 15.59 -8.14
C SER A 16 -2.95 16.00 -8.67
N GLY A 17 -2.94 16.71 -9.80
CA GLY A 17 -1.73 17.31 -10.37
C GLY A 17 -1.39 18.64 -9.72
N SER A 18 -1.51 18.73 -8.40
CA SER A 18 -1.13 19.92 -7.63
C SER A 18 0.03 19.60 -6.71
N ALA A 19 0.92 20.55 -6.51
CA ALA A 19 2.02 20.37 -5.55
C ALA A 19 1.44 20.06 -4.16
N GLY A 20 2.04 19.10 -3.47
CA GLY A 20 1.62 18.69 -2.13
C GLY A 20 0.44 17.73 -2.07
N ALA A 21 -0.19 17.41 -3.19
CA ALA A 21 -1.39 16.54 -3.17
C ALA A 21 -1.06 15.13 -2.69
N LEU A 22 0.05 14.55 -3.14
CA LEU A 22 0.45 13.21 -2.70
C LEU A 22 0.95 13.23 -1.26
N ALA A 23 1.68 14.27 -0.88
CA ALA A 23 2.12 14.44 0.52
C ALA A 23 0.90 14.47 1.45
N THR A 24 -0.17 15.18 1.05
CA THR A 24 -1.41 15.25 1.83
C THR A 24 -2.07 13.86 1.97
N VAL A 25 -2.11 13.09 0.87
CA VAL A 25 -2.66 11.72 0.91
C VAL A 25 -1.87 10.84 1.88
N LEU A 26 -0.53 10.83 1.74
CA LEU A 26 0.30 9.98 2.60
C LEU A 26 0.19 10.40 4.06
N LYS A 27 0.23 11.70 4.34
CA LYS A 27 0.12 12.20 5.71
C LYS A 27 -1.23 11.81 6.34
N ALA A 28 -2.32 11.98 5.60
CA ALA A 28 -3.65 11.62 6.11
C ALA A 28 -3.76 10.12 6.40
N CYS A 29 -3.24 9.28 5.52
CA CYS A 29 -3.35 7.82 5.70
C CYS A 29 -2.40 7.30 6.79
N LEU A 30 -1.18 7.80 6.81
CA LEU A 30 -0.13 7.20 7.63
C LEU A 30 0.00 7.88 9.01
N VAL A 31 -0.29 9.18 9.11
CA VAL A 31 0.02 9.97 10.32
C VAL A 31 -1.23 10.47 11.04
N ASP A 32 -2.20 11.08 10.31
CA ASP A 32 -3.27 11.85 10.94
C ASP A 32 -4.61 11.12 11.04
N GLY A 33 -4.95 10.29 10.06
CA GLY A 33 -6.31 9.81 9.85
C GLY A 33 -7.17 10.89 9.18
N PHE A 34 -8.38 10.54 8.74
CA PHE A 34 -9.26 11.49 8.07
C PHE A 34 -10.74 11.10 8.24
N GLY A 35 -11.66 11.96 7.78
CA GLY A 35 -13.07 11.65 7.71
C GLY A 35 -13.75 11.55 9.08
N ALA A 36 -13.38 12.43 10.02
CA ALA A 36 -13.96 12.39 11.36
C ALA A 36 -15.49 12.60 11.31
N SER A 37 -16.22 11.74 12.01
CA SER A 37 -17.70 11.76 12.08
C SER A 37 -18.17 11.51 13.51
N ALA A 38 -19.28 12.12 13.89
CA ALA A 38 -19.93 11.82 15.16
C ALA A 38 -20.64 10.45 15.07
N VAL A 39 -20.51 9.66 16.13
CA VAL A 39 -21.24 8.40 16.27
C VAL A 39 -22.50 8.70 17.08
N VAL A 40 -23.67 8.49 16.48
CA VAL A 40 -24.96 8.78 17.10
C VAL A 40 -25.26 7.79 18.23
N SER A 41 -24.94 6.53 17.99
CA SER A 41 -25.09 5.52 19.05
C SER A 41 -24.03 4.44 18.84
N LEU A 42 -23.58 3.86 19.94
CA LEU A 42 -22.63 2.73 19.94
C LEU A 42 -23.16 1.71 20.95
N VAL A 43 -23.56 0.55 20.47
CA VAL A 43 -24.21 -0.47 21.31
C VAL A 43 -23.49 -1.80 21.15
N VAL A 44 -23.20 -2.44 22.27
CA VAL A 44 -22.57 -3.77 22.30
C VAL A 44 -23.64 -4.83 22.52
N THR A 45 -23.60 -5.88 21.72
CA THR A 45 -24.47 -7.06 21.87
C THR A 45 -23.64 -8.30 21.53
N ALA A 46 -23.57 -9.22 22.47
CA ALA A 46 -22.87 -10.51 22.30
C ALA A 46 -21.44 -10.35 21.75
N GLY A 47 -20.71 -9.37 22.31
CA GLY A 47 -19.31 -9.14 21.95
C GLY A 47 -19.07 -8.43 20.62
N ILE A 48 -20.13 -7.90 20.01
CA ILE A 48 -20.04 -7.09 18.78
C ILE A 48 -20.58 -5.69 19.09
N ALA A 49 -19.80 -4.69 18.75
CA ALA A 49 -20.21 -3.29 18.87
C ALA A 49 -20.75 -2.82 17.52
N LYS A 50 -21.90 -2.14 17.54
CA LYS A 50 -22.51 -1.49 16.39
C LYS A 50 -22.49 0.02 16.59
N ALA A 51 -21.77 0.71 15.71
CA ALA A 51 -21.72 2.17 15.66
C ALA A 51 -22.66 2.66 14.56
N THR A 52 -23.56 3.60 14.91
CA THR A 52 -24.54 4.19 13.99
C THR A 52 -24.21 5.66 13.77
N PHE A 53 -24.32 6.09 12.51
CA PHE A 53 -24.02 7.46 12.07
C PHE A 53 -25.32 8.14 11.60
N ALA A 54 -25.35 9.47 11.66
CA ALA A 54 -26.52 10.23 11.17
C ALA A 54 -26.68 10.16 9.65
N ALA A 55 -25.58 9.93 8.94
CA ALA A 55 -25.53 9.85 7.48
C ALA A 55 -24.66 8.67 7.08
N SER A 56 -24.42 8.52 5.77
CA SER A 56 -23.51 7.50 5.28
C SER A 56 -22.09 7.73 5.78
N HIS A 57 -21.33 6.66 5.87
CA HIS A 57 -19.96 6.66 6.42
C HIS A 57 -18.96 6.17 5.37
N PRO A 58 -17.64 6.40 5.59
CA PRO A 58 -16.62 6.05 4.59
C PRO A 58 -16.16 4.59 4.62
N TYR A 59 -16.68 3.79 5.53
CA TYR A 59 -16.06 2.49 5.85
C TYR A 59 -16.55 1.36 4.96
N ARG A 60 -15.68 0.36 4.79
CA ARG A 60 -15.96 -0.92 4.17
C ARG A 60 -15.45 -2.03 5.10
N VAL A 61 -15.90 -3.24 4.86
CA VAL A 61 -15.41 -4.41 5.60
C VAL A 61 -13.89 -4.49 5.43
N GLY A 62 -13.19 -4.74 6.53
CA GLY A 62 -11.74 -4.82 6.57
C GLY A 62 -11.02 -3.48 6.78
N PHE A 63 -11.71 -2.34 6.64
CA PHE A 63 -11.11 -1.04 6.92
C PHE A 63 -10.98 -0.83 8.43
N VAL A 64 -10.10 0.06 8.83
CA VAL A 64 -9.85 0.34 10.25
C VAL A 64 -10.40 1.71 10.62
N SER A 65 -11.28 1.73 11.62
CA SER A 65 -11.81 2.96 12.19
C SER A 65 -11.21 3.20 13.57
N ARG A 66 -10.81 4.43 13.85
CA ARG A 66 -10.43 4.83 15.20
C ARG A 66 -11.66 5.41 15.91
N ILE A 67 -12.10 4.74 16.97
CA ILE A 67 -13.18 5.19 17.83
C ILE A 67 -12.57 5.95 19.00
N ALA A 68 -13.19 7.06 19.39
CA ALA A 68 -12.75 7.86 20.52
C ALA A 68 -13.95 8.41 21.30
N GLY A 69 -13.74 8.68 22.59
CA GLY A 69 -14.74 9.31 23.44
C GLY A 69 -15.80 8.37 24.00
N ALA A 70 -15.65 7.06 23.83
CA ALA A 70 -16.61 6.08 24.33
C ALA A 70 -16.30 5.66 25.76
N THR A 71 -17.35 5.42 26.54
CA THR A 71 -17.30 4.72 27.82
C THR A 71 -18.20 3.48 27.68
N PRO A 72 -17.69 2.27 27.95
CA PRO A 72 -16.38 1.95 28.51
C PRO A 72 -15.23 2.18 27.53
N SER A 73 -14.07 2.49 28.08
CA SER A 73 -12.89 2.88 27.30
C SER A 73 -12.36 1.77 26.38
N ALA A 74 -12.66 0.52 26.66
CA ALA A 74 -12.29 -0.62 25.82
C ALA A 74 -12.87 -0.53 24.40
N LEU A 75 -13.90 0.29 24.19
CA LEU A 75 -14.46 0.54 22.87
C LEU A 75 -13.63 1.52 22.04
N ASN A 76 -12.73 2.27 22.66
CA ASN A 76 -11.87 3.23 21.94
C ASN A 76 -10.69 2.55 21.26
N GLY A 77 -10.03 3.30 20.36
CA GLY A 77 -8.87 2.82 19.62
C GLY A 77 -9.26 2.30 18.24
N ASP A 78 -8.32 1.64 17.62
CA ASP A 78 -8.44 1.15 16.24
C ASP A 78 -9.27 -0.13 16.21
N LYS A 79 -10.28 -0.15 15.36
CA LYS A 79 -11.25 -1.25 15.24
C LYS A 79 -11.38 -1.65 13.78
N THR A 80 -11.13 -2.93 13.47
CA THR A 80 -11.37 -3.46 12.14
C THR A 80 -12.88 -3.64 11.92
N ILE A 81 -13.39 -3.10 10.82
CA ILE A 81 -14.82 -3.16 10.51
C ILE A 81 -15.18 -4.56 10.00
N LEU A 82 -16.17 -5.16 10.62
CA LEU A 82 -16.63 -6.53 10.31
C LEU A 82 -17.82 -6.52 9.35
N SER A 83 -18.71 -5.55 9.48
CA SER A 83 -19.84 -5.42 8.57
C SER A 83 -20.25 -3.96 8.43
N VAL A 84 -20.95 -3.64 7.35
CA VAL A 84 -21.41 -2.29 7.07
C VAL A 84 -22.86 -2.30 6.57
N THR A 85 -23.60 -1.25 6.93
CA THR A 85 -24.85 -0.88 6.26
C THR A 85 -24.70 0.55 5.78
N THR A 86 -25.75 1.16 5.28
CA THR A 86 -25.67 2.55 4.80
C THR A 86 -25.18 3.51 5.90
N ASN A 87 -25.64 3.31 7.13
CA ASN A 87 -25.34 4.25 8.21
C ASN A 87 -24.81 3.58 9.47
N SER A 88 -24.37 2.33 9.40
CA SER A 88 -23.78 1.69 10.58
C SER A 88 -22.65 0.73 10.20
N VAL A 89 -21.76 0.53 11.15
CA VAL A 89 -20.67 -0.45 11.04
C VAL A 89 -20.64 -1.28 12.31
N THR A 90 -20.09 -2.49 12.21
CA THR A 90 -19.82 -3.33 13.38
C THR A 90 -18.35 -3.64 13.51
N PHE A 91 -17.91 -3.87 14.73
CA PHE A 91 -16.54 -4.31 15.04
C PHE A 91 -16.54 -5.18 16.30
N ALA A 92 -15.47 -5.91 16.51
CA ALA A 92 -15.35 -6.81 17.67
C ALA A 92 -15.20 -6.00 18.96
N ALA A 93 -15.95 -6.41 19.99
CA ALA A 93 -15.95 -5.79 21.32
C ALA A 93 -15.91 -6.88 22.40
N ALA A 94 -15.08 -7.92 22.17
CA ALA A 94 -14.98 -9.04 23.12
C ALA A 94 -14.62 -8.54 24.51
N GLY A 95 -15.30 -9.06 25.52
CA GLY A 95 -15.05 -8.69 26.90
C GLY A 95 -15.72 -7.38 27.35
N VAL A 96 -16.40 -6.68 26.45
CA VAL A 96 -17.19 -5.48 26.82
C VAL A 96 -18.62 -5.93 27.11
N PRO A 97 -19.19 -5.54 28.26
CA PRO A 97 -20.57 -5.91 28.60
C PRO A 97 -21.57 -5.37 27.58
N ASP A 98 -22.65 -6.12 27.37
CA ASP A 98 -23.74 -5.68 26.51
C ASP A 98 -24.36 -4.38 27.04
N GLY A 99 -24.74 -3.50 26.13
CA GLY A 99 -25.36 -2.21 26.47
C GLY A 99 -24.88 -1.08 25.59
N ALA A 100 -25.47 0.07 25.82
CA ALA A 100 -25.16 1.30 25.09
C ALA A 100 -23.95 2.01 25.73
N ALA A 101 -22.99 2.37 24.88
CA ALA A 101 -21.87 3.19 25.32
C ALA A 101 -22.33 4.64 25.54
N THR A 102 -21.61 5.34 26.41
CA THR A 102 -21.87 6.76 26.67
C THR A 102 -20.64 7.60 26.27
N GLY A 103 -20.85 8.92 26.24
CA GLY A 103 -19.78 9.87 25.90
C GLY A 103 -20.02 10.58 24.58
N THR A 104 -19.13 11.49 24.24
CA THR A 104 -19.14 12.15 22.92
C THR A 104 -18.26 11.32 21.98
N ILE A 105 -18.92 10.40 21.29
CA ILE A 105 -18.22 9.37 20.54
C ILE A 105 -17.97 9.83 19.11
N THR A 106 -16.72 9.66 18.64
CA THR A 106 -16.33 9.98 17.26
C THR A 106 -15.66 8.78 16.63
N SER A 107 -15.68 8.79 15.31
CA SER A 107 -15.06 7.76 14.46
C SER A 107 -14.32 8.47 13.32
N ARG A 108 -13.15 7.97 12.95
CA ARG A 108 -12.43 8.44 11.74
C ARG A 108 -11.64 7.28 11.15
N ALA A 109 -11.24 7.39 9.88
CA ALA A 109 -10.27 6.45 9.32
C ALA A 109 -8.99 6.55 10.15
N ALA A 110 -8.52 5.42 10.62
CA ALA A 110 -7.39 5.39 11.55
C ALA A 110 -6.04 5.60 10.83
N UNK A 111 -4.86 6.20 11.27
CA UNK A 111 -3.78 6.37 10.84
C UNK A 111 -3.12 5.25 10.86
N ALA A 112 -2.31 4.91 10.16
CA ALA A 112 -1.47 3.72 10.29
C ALA A 112 -0.37 3.85 11.35
N GLY A 113 -0.22 5.05 11.93
CA GLY A 113 0.64 5.21 13.10
C GLY A 113 2.08 5.59 12.80
N TRP A 114 2.37 6.03 11.60
CA TRP A 114 3.71 6.52 11.22
C TRP A 114 3.96 7.90 11.81
N GLN A 115 5.22 8.29 11.87
CA GLN A 115 5.64 9.61 12.35
C GLN A 115 6.06 10.50 11.17
N GLU A 116 5.59 11.74 11.18
CA GLU A 116 6.15 12.78 10.32
C GLU A 116 7.34 13.41 11.04
N LEU A 117 8.50 13.43 10.39
CA LEU A 117 9.68 14.13 10.88
C LEU A 117 9.73 15.53 10.25
N PHE A 118 10.20 16.50 11.01
CA PHE A 118 10.43 17.89 10.54
C PHE A 118 9.18 18.55 9.95
N PRO A 119 8.01 18.47 10.62
CA PRO A 119 6.78 19.03 10.07
C PRO A 119 6.89 20.53 9.80
N GLY A 120 6.46 20.94 8.62
CA GLY A 120 6.46 22.36 8.24
C GLY A 120 7.81 22.93 7.83
N ALA A 121 8.89 22.13 7.87
CA ALA A 121 10.23 22.67 7.56
C ALA A 121 10.37 23.07 6.08
N GLN A 122 9.66 22.41 5.18
CA GLN A 122 9.68 22.76 3.76
C GLN A 122 8.32 22.44 3.14
N ALA A 123 7.78 23.40 2.40
CA ALA A 123 6.45 23.24 1.79
C ALA A 123 6.44 22.08 0.80
N ASN A 124 5.40 21.26 0.86
CA ASN A 124 5.18 20.11 -0.03
C ASN A 124 6.25 19.01 0.09
N VAL A 125 7.05 19.03 1.15
CA VAL A 125 8.00 17.95 1.44
C VAL A 125 7.53 17.24 2.70
N LEU A 126 7.44 15.92 2.64
CA LEU A 126 6.97 15.08 3.73
C LEU A 126 8.06 14.06 4.04
N VAL A 127 8.41 13.94 5.32
CA VAL A 127 9.41 12.97 5.76
C VAL A 127 8.71 12.01 6.73
N LEU A 128 8.74 10.72 6.40
CA LEU A 128 7.97 9.70 7.12
C LEU A 128 8.90 8.64 7.72
N LYS A 129 8.59 8.24 8.95
CA LYS A 129 9.33 7.20 9.64
C LYS A 129 8.34 6.20 10.25
N PRO A 130 8.59 4.88 10.11
CA PRO A 130 7.78 3.88 10.82
C PRO A 130 8.03 3.96 12.32
N THR A 131 7.01 3.66 13.12
CA THR A 131 7.10 3.79 14.59
C THR A 131 7.21 2.45 15.32
N ALA A 132 7.01 1.33 14.62
CA ALA A 132 7.11 0.02 15.27
C ALA A 132 8.52 -0.19 15.85
N PRO A 133 8.64 -0.69 17.08
CA PRO A 133 9.96 -0.92 17.67
C PRO A 133 10.84 -1.88 16.86
N GLU A 134 10.23 -2.79 16.13
CA GLU A 134 10.94 -3.77 15.29
C GLU A 134 11.30 -3.22 13.91
N ALA A 135 10.88 -2.00 13.58
CA ALA A 135 11.17 -1.41 12.28
C ALA A 135 12.67 -1.10 12.16
N SER A 136 13.16 -1.17 10.91
CA SER A 136 14.55 -0.81 10.61
C SER A 136 14.87 0.63 10.96
N GLY A 137 13.85 1.50 11.06
CA GLY A 137 14.04 2.90 11.37
C GLY A 137 14.37 3.77 10.18
N SER A 138 14.44 3.18 8.99
CA SER A 138 14.68 3.93 7.75
C SER A 138 13.57 4.94 7.49
N VAL A 139 13.91 6.00 6.76
CA VAL A 139 13.07 7.18 6.60
C VAL A 139 12.78 7.41 5.11
N LEU A 140 11.54 7.71 4.77
CA LEU A 140 11.15 8.12 3.42
C LEU A 140 11.05 9.64 3.35
N ARG A 141 11.76 10.25 2.40
CA ARG A 141 11.57 11.66 2.06
C ARG A 141 10.82 11.73 0.73
N LEU A 142 9.67 12.37 0.77
CA LEU A 142 8.84 12.66 -0.41
C LEU A 142 8.89 14.15 -0.69
N ASP A 143 9.32 14.53 -1.88
CA ASP A 143 9.33 15.92 -2.35
C ASP A 143 8.23 16.03 -3.41
N ASP A 144 7.11 16.57 -3.00
CA ASP A 144 5.89 16.65 -3.80
C ASP A 144 5.68 18.08 -4.37
N THR A 145 6.78 18.76 -4.68
CA THR A 145 6.71 20.09 -5.30
C THR A 145 6.31 20.03 -6.79
N GLY A 146 6.48 18.85 -7.41
CA GLY A 146 6.09 18.66 -8.81
C GLY A 146 4.57 18.48 -8.97
N THR A 147 4.09 18.67 -10.20
CA THR A 147 2.67 18.53 -10.49
C THR A 147 2.30 17.14 -11.00
N THR A 148 3.18 16.49 -11.74
CA THR A 148 2.87 15.17 -12.33
C THR A 148 3.55 14.01 -11.60
N THR A 149 4.67 14.27 -10.94
CA THR A 149 5.40 13.28 -10.16
C THR A 149 5.90 13.90 -8.86
N ALA A 150 6.10 13.05 -7.87
CA ALA A 150 6.81 13.41 -6.64
C ALA A 150 8.15 12.67 -6.62
N LYS A 151 9.22 13.32 -6.16
CA LYS A 151 10.50 12.66 -5.96
C LYS A 151 10.47 11.90 -4.64
N VAL A 152 11.02 10.70 -4.64
CA VAL A 152 11.10 9.86 -3.43
C VAL A 152 12.53 9.41 -3.21
N LEU A 153 12.92 9.36 -1.94
CA LEU A 153 14.26 8.91 -1.58
C LEU A 153 14.21 8.33 -0.16
N GLY A 154 14.74 7.14 -0.01
CA GLY A 154 14.89 6.54 1.31
C GLY A 154 16.21 6.96 1.93
N TYR A 155 16.27 6.99 3.26
CA TYR A 155 17.49 7.25 4.01
C TYR A 155 17.55 6.30 5.21
N GLU A 156 18.75 5.95 5.63
CA GLU A 156 18.92 5.25 6.90
C GLU A 156 18.50 6.14 8.06
N SER A 157 18.84 7.42 7.99
CA SER A 157 18.42 8.42 8.98
C SER A 157 18.50 9.82 8.39
N MET A 158 17.74 10.76 8.96
CA MET A 158 17.79 12.16 8.58
C MET A 158 17.91 13.04 9.81
N THR A 159 18.68 14.12 9.69
CA THR A 159 18.89 15.10 10.76
C THR A 159 18.08 16.38 10.53
N ASP A 160 17.67 16.64 9.31
CA ASP A 160 16.72 17.71 8.95
C ASP A 160 16.03 17.33 7.65
N VAL A 161 15.13 18.18 7.17
CA VAL A 161 14.29 17.89 6.00
C VAL A 161 15.09 17.67 4.71
N SER A 162 16.35 18.11 4.67
CA SER A 162 17.20 18.06 3.48
C SER A 162 18.46 17.20 3.65
N THR A 163 18.78 16.80 4.86
CA THR A 163 20.06 16.15 5.18
C THR A 163 19.83 14.75 5.75
N GLY A 164 20.34 13.75 5.06
CA GLY A 164 20.24 12.35 5.54
C GLY A 164 21.48 11.54 5.20
N THR A 165 21.59 10.37 5.81
CA THR A 165 22.68 9.41 5.58
C THR A 165 22.12 8.13 4.99
N GLY A 166 22.96 7.41 4.24
CA GLY A 166 22.60 6.13 3.64
C GLY A 166 21.43 6.23 2.67
N PRO A 167 21.52 7.07 1.62
CA PRO A 167 20.40 7.19 0.68
C PRO A 167 20.19 5.92 -0.14
N PHE A 168 18.91 5.58 -0.40
CA PHE A 168 18.54 4.50 -1.31
C PHE A 168 17.37 4.95 -2.19
N PRO A 169 17.56 4.95 -3.53
CA PRO A 169 18.81 4.65 -4.26
C PRO A 169 19.93 5.67 -3.99
N MET A 170 21.16 5.23 -4.21
CA MET A 170 22.29 6.16 -4.24
C MET A 170 22.26 6.95 -5.57
N ALA A 171 22.83 8.14 -5.56
CA ALA A 171 22.83 9.02 -6.76
C ALA A 171 23.44 8.32 -7.99
N ALA A 172 24.42 7.43 -7.78
CA ALA A 172 25.02 6.68 -8.88
C ALA A 172 24.08 5.62 -9.45
N GLN A 173 23.09 5.19 -8.67
CA GLN A 173 22.11 4.17 -9.10
C GLN A 173 20.93 4.81 -9.81
N ALA A 174 20.46 5.92 -9.30
CA ALA A 174 19.40 6.72 -9.90
C ALA A 174 19.57 8.17 -9.44
N ALA A 175 19.82 9.05 -10.39
CA ALA A 175 19.99 10.47 -10.06
C ALA A 175 18.72 11.08 -9.46
N ASN A 176 17.57 10.57 -9.85
CA ASN A 176 16.27 10.89 -9.29
C ASN A 176 15.40 9.66 -9.33
N TYR A 177 14.41 9.61 -8.42
CA TYR A 177 13.51 8.48 -8.28
C TYR A 177 12.12 9.05 -7.98
N TYR A 178 11.08 8.50 -8.59
CA TYR A 178 9.78 9.19 -8.64
C TYR A 178 8.62 8.25 -8.38
N TRP A 179 7.54 8.81 -7.87
CA TRP A 179 6.18 8.24 -7.92
C TRP A 179 5.32 9.15 -8.80
N PRO A 180 4.71 8.63 -9.88
CA PRO A 180 3.78 9.44 -10.69
C PRO A 180 2.48 9.66 -9.92
N LYS A 181 1.88 10.86 -10.07
CA LYS A 181 0.63 11.17 -9.38
C LYS A 181 -0.45 11.72 -10.28
N SER A 182 -0.09 12.31 -11.42
CA SER A 182 -1.05 12.85 -12.37
C SER A 182 -0.41 12.94 -13.75
N ASP A 183 -1.22 12.78 -14.80
CA ASP A 183 -0.75 12.96 -16.18
C ASP A 183 -0.70 14.43 -16.60
N ALA A 184 -1.18 15.34 -15.76
CA ALA A 184 -1.23 16.77 -16.08
C ALA A 184 -1.22 17.61 -14.80
N ALA A 185 -0.80 18.86 -14.94
CA ALA A 185 -0.94 19.86 -13.87
C ALA A 185 -2.42 20.27 -13.81
N SER A 186 -3.20 19.56 -13.01
CA SER A 186 -4.67 19.67 -12.98
C SER A 186 -5.15 19.41 -11.57
N THR A 187 -6.20 20.10 -11.15
CA THR A 187 -6.84 19.86 -9.86
C THR A 187 -7.83 18.68 -9.89
N ALA A 188 -8.06 18.10 -11.06
CA ALA A 188 -8.98 16.96 -11.19
C ALA A 188 -8.45 15.77 -10.40
N ALA A 189 -9.36 15.10 -9.69
CA ALA A 189 -9.02 13.99 -8.81
C ALA A 189 -8.41 12.81 -9.58
N ARG A 190 -7.45 12.17 -8.93
CA ARG A 190 -6.84 10.91 -9.38
C ARG A 190 -7.15 9.82 -8.36
N ARG A 191 -7.45 8.63 -8.85
CA ARG A 191 -7.74 7.49 -7.98
C ARG A 191 -6.47 6.98 -7.32
N TRP A 192 -6.61 6.58 -6.05
CA TRP A 192 -5.53 5.93 -5.31
C TRP A 192 -6.09 4.94 -4.31
N MET A 193 -5.29 3.93 -3.97
CA MET A 193 -5.53 3.01 -2.87
C MET A 193 -4.22 2.86 -2.10
N LEU A 194 -4.29 2.80 -0.77
CA LEU A 194 -3.11 2.67 0.07
C LEU A 194 -3.34 1.58 1.12
N PHE A 195 -2.34 0.75 1.32
CA PHE A 195 -2.32 -0.35 2.28
C PHE A 195 -1.09 -0.18 3.15
N ALA A 196 -1.24 -0.29 4.47
CA ALA A 196 -0.12 -0.05 5.37
C ALA A 196 -0.20 -0.89 6.63
N ASP A 197 0.96 -1.20 7.17
CA ASP A 197 1.07 -1.52 8.58
C ASP A 197 2.06 -0.53 9.21
N GLU A 198 2.46 -0.76 10.45
CA GLU A 198 3.35 0.17 11.16
C GLU A 198 4.81 0.10 10.67
N ARG A 199 5.13 -0.73 9.66
CA ARG A 199 6.51 -0.92 9.16
C ARG A 199 6.67 -0.74 7.67
N ALA A 200 5.58 -0.85 6.90
CA ALA A 200 5.63 -0.72 5.44
C ALA A 200 4.29 -0.25 4.89
N PHE A 201 4.33 0.33 3.72
CA PHE A 201 3.10 0.62 2.98
C PHE A 201 3.30 0.44 1.48
N ALA A 202 2.18 0.20 0.79
CA ALA A 202 2.11 0.18 -0.66
C ALA A 202 0.97 1.09 -1.10
N ILE A 203 1.20 1.88 -2.15
CA ILE A 203 0.20 2.78 -2.70
C ILE A 203 0.04 2.52 -4.20
N CYS A 204 -1.20 2.32 -4.63
CA CYS A 204 -1.55 2.23 -6.04
C CYS A 204 -2.11 3.58 -6.47
N ILE A 205 -1.50 4.18 -7.47
CA ILE A 205 -1.90 5.48 -8.00
C ILE A 205 -2.31 5.31 -9.46
N SER A 206 -3.49 5.82 -9.82
CA SER A 206 -3.98 5.86 -11.20
C SER A 206 -3.87 7.29 -11.71
N PRO A 207 -2.73 7.66 -12.29
CA PRO A 207 -2.46 9.06 -12.58
C PRO A 207 -3.17 9.61 -13.83
N HIS A 208 -3.79 8.74 -14.64
CA HIS A 208 -4.41 9.17 -15.90
C HIS A 208 -5.72 9.92 -15.65
N GLY A 209 -5.93 11.02 -16.36
CA GLY A 209 -7.08 11.89 -16.12
C GLY A 209 -8.44 11.29 -16.47
N SER A 210 -8.52 10.47 -17.51
CA SER A 210 -9.79 9.92 -17.97
C SER A 210 -9.94 8.42 -17.76
N ASN A 211 -8.86 7.67 -17.64
CA ASN A 211 -8.93 6.22 -17.41
C ASN A 211 -8.20 5.88 -16.13
N GLN A 212 -8.96 5.71 -15.06
CA GLN A 212 -8.41 5.48 -13.73
C GLN A 212 -8.65 4.04 -13.23
N GLN A 213 -8.87 3.12 -14.14
CA GLN A 213 -9.09 1.72 -13.80
C GLN A 213 -7.78 1.02 -13.40
N HIS A 214 -6.66 1.43 -13.98
CA HIS A 214 -5.36 0.84 -13.75
C HIS A 214 -4.40 1.87 -13.16
N GLY A 215 -3.45 1.38 -12.37
CA GLY A 215 -2.48 2.26 -11.76
C GLY A 215 -1.11 1.62 -11.64
N VAL A 216 -0.24 2.34 -10.98
CA VAL A 216 1.11 1.87 -10.63
C VAL A 216 1.17 1.68 -9.11
N LEU A 217 1.70 0.54 -8.69
CA LEU A 217 1.80 0.17 -7.28
C LEU A 217 3.24 0.34 -6.83
N PHE A 218 3.47 1.24 -5.89
CA PHE A 218 4.79 1.50 -5.32
C PHE A 218 4.73 1.38 -3.80
N GLY A 219 5.88 1.37 -3.14
CA GLY A 219 5.88 1.23 -1.70
C GLY A 219 7.21 1.54 -1.05
N PHE A 220 7.16 1.63 0.27
CA PHE A 220 8.31 1.88 1.11
C PHE A 220 8.13 1.14 2.44
N GLY A 221 9.23 0.62 2.99
CA GLY A 221 9.25 0.05 4.32
C GLY A 221 9.94 -1.30 4.39
N ASP A 222 9.82 -1.92 5.54
CA ASP A 222 10.55 -3.16 5.81
C ASP A 222 9.97 -4.35 5.06
N LEU A 223 10.86 -5.15 4.48
CA LEU A 223 10.52 -6.43 3.87
C LEU A 223 10.10 -7.47 4.92
N ALA A 224 9.47 -8.54 4.45
CA ALA A 224 9.43 -9.80 5.19
C ALA A 224 10.74 -10.53 4.88
N SER A 225 11.81 -10.16 5.59
CA SER A 225 13.15 -10.64 5.32
C SER A 225 13.31 -12.13 5.71
N TYR A 226 14.09 -12.86 4.89
CA TYR A 226 14.45 -14.24 5.23
C TYR A 226 15.57 -14.31 6.29
N LYS A 227 16.23 -13.18 6.55
CA LYS A 227 17.27 -13.11 7.59
C LYS A 227 16.63 -12.61 8.87
N SER A 228 16.68 -13.40 9.92
CA SER A 228 16.22 -12.98 11.23
C SER A 228 17.04 -11.76 11.71
N GLY A 229 16.35 -10.76 12.28
CA GLY A 229 17.00 -9.55 12.77
C GLY A 229 17.64 -8.69 11.68
N ASP A 230 17.09 -8.69 10.48
CA ASP A 230 17.64 -7.93 9.36
C ASP A 230 17.37 -6.43 9.54
N ALA A 231 18.30 -5.73 10.14
CA ALA A 231 18.20 -4.30 10.39
C ALA A 231 18.24 -3.45 9.10
N TRP A 232 18.61 -4.07 7.98
CA TRP A 232 18.81 -3.37 6.71
C TRP A 232 17.76 -3.75 5.67
N ALA A 233 16.61 -4.26 6.09
CA ALA A 233 15.61 -4.83 5.20
C ALA A 233 14.59 -3.82 4.66
N CYS A 234 14.86 -2.53 4.76
CA CYS A 234 13.92 -1.53 4.24
C CYS A 234 14.07 -1.36 2.74
N MET A 235 12.94 -1.33 2.01
CA MET A 235 12.92 -1.16 0.56
C MET A 235 12.24 0.15 0.16
N LEU A 236 12.60 0.61 -1.03
CA LEU A 236 11.87 1.67 -1.75
C LEU A 236 11.64 1.22 -3.19
N ALA A 237 10.39 1.19 -3.60
CA ALA A 237 9.99 0.93 -4.98
C ALA A 237 9.52 2.23 -5.62
N GLY A 238 9.99 2.52 -6.81
CA GLY A 238 9.64 3.74 -7.55
C GLY A 238 10.14 3.61 -8.98
N SER A 239 10.27 4.74 -9.67
CA SER A 239 10.71 4.77 -11.06
C SER A 239 11.80 5.81 -11.26
N SER A 240 12.81 5.48 -12.06
CA SER A 240 13.80 6.47 -12.48
C SER A 240 13.25 7.38 -13.58
N SER A 241 12.10 7.06 -14.15
CA SER A 241 11.46 7.88 -15.18
C SER A 241 10.66 9.01 -14.57
N VAL A 242 10.86 10.21 -15.08
CA VAL A 242 10.15 11.40 -14.60
C VAL A 242 8.71 11.47 -15.11
N GLY A 243 8.38 10.75 -16.17
CA GLY A 243 7.05 10.80 -16.76
C GLY A 243 6.07 9.81 -16.14
N VAL A 244 4.80 10.02 -16.43
CA VAL A 244 3.78 9.02 -16.11
C VAL A 244 4.00 7.82 -17.04
N PRO A 245 4.13 6.61 -16.51
CA PRO A 245 4.37 5.44 -17.37
C PRO A 245 3.19 5.21 -18.31
N THR A 246 3.47 5.05 -19.59
CA THR A 246 2.43 4.84 -20.61
C THR A 246 2.57 3.51 -21.34
N THR A 247 3.65 2.77 -21.06
CA THR A 247 3.92 1.50 -21.72
C THR A 247 4.11 0.40 -20.69
N THR A 248 4.00 -0.84 -21.14
CA THR A 248 4.23 -2.00 -20.26
C THR A 248 5.65 -2.02 -19.71
N GLY A 249 6.62 -1.61 -20.49
CA GLY A 249 8.01 -1.54 -20.02
C GLY A 249 8.19 -0.52 -18.91
N ALA A 250 7.50 0.62 -19.03
CA ALA A 250 7.62 1.68 -18.03
C ALA A 250 6.95 1.32 -16.70
N VAL A 251 5.93 0.45 -16.70
CA VAL A 251 5.32 -0.01 -15.45
C VAL A 251 5.99 -1.26 -14.90
N ALA A 252 7.02 -1.76 -15.55
CA ALA A 252 7.74 -2.94 -15.03
C ALA A 252 8.34 -2.72 -13.65
N GLU A 253 8.60 -1.47 -13.30
CA GLU A 253 9.11 -1.09 -11.99
C GLU A 253 8.05 -1.23 -10.87
N CYS A 254 6.79 -1.26 -11.24
CA CYS A 254 5.67 -1.34 -10.32
C CYS A 254 5.66 -2.69 -9.57
N LEU A 255 5.32 -2.65 -8.29
CA LEU A 255 5.17 -3.88 -7.49
C LEU A 255 4.02 -4.71 -8.06
N GLY A 256 4.23 -6.01 -8.14
CA GLY A 256 3.20 -6.94 -8.62
C GLY A 256 3.00 -6.96 -10.12
N TYR A 257 3.92 -6.36 -10.90
CA TYR A 257 3.79 -6.30 -12.35
C TYR A 257 5.14 -6.59 -13.00
N ALA A 258 5.14 -7.22 -14.16
CA ALA A 258 6.35 -7.51 -14.96
C ALA A 258 7.49 -8.12 -14.14
N LEU A 259 7.16 -9.11 -13.36
CA LEU A 259 8.14 -9.75 -12.48
C LEU A 259 9.22 -10.46 -13.31
N GLY A 260 10.43 -10.38 -12.84
CA GLY A 260 11.57 -11.09 -13.46
C GLY A 260 12.08 -10.52 -14.77
N SER A 261 11.52 -9.41 -15.21
CA SER A 261 12.02 -8.74 -16.41
C SER A 261 13.45 -8.25 -16.18
N THR A 262 14.29 -8.33 -17.21
CA THR A 262 15.62 -7.75 -17.13
C THR A 262 15.59 -6.23 -16.98
N ASN A 263 14.47 -5.63 -17.36
CA ASN A 263 14.29 -4.18 -17.27
C ASN A 263 13.55 -3.76 -15.99
N ALA A 264 13.13 -4.71 -15.17
CA ALA A 264 12.31 -4.44 -14.00
C ALA A 264 13.15 -4.36 -12.75
N ALA A 265 14.16 -3.54 -12.76
CA ALA A 265 15.16 -3.62 -11.72
C ALA A 265 15.10 -2.47 -10.74
N ASP A 266 13.99 -1.77 -10.66
CA ASP A 266 14.09 -0.46 -10.05
C ASP A 266 13.49 -0.37 -8.67
N LEU A 267 13.94 -1.29 -7.84
CA LEU A 267 13.60 -1.32 -6.44
C LEU A 267 14.91 -1.42 -5.67
N PHE A 268 15.01 -0.72 -4.58
CA PHE A 268 16.26 -0.61 -3.82
C PHE A 268 16.03 -0.98 -2.37
N VAL A 269 16.99 -1.70 -1.80
CA VAL A 269 17.04 -1.99 -0.37
C VAL A 269 18.20 -1.19 0.21
N VAL A 270 18.04 -0.74 1.44
CA VAL A 270 18.97 0.22 2.06
C VAL A 270 20.40 -0.28 2.11
N ARG A 271 20.62 -1.59 2.36
CA ARG A 271 21.93 -2.23 2.30
C ARG A 271 21.76 -3.71 1.99
N GLY A 272 22.82 -4.37 1.57
CA GLY A 272 22.87 -5.82 1.52
C GLY A 272 22.68 -6.43 2.90
N TYR A 273 22.36 -7.73 2.95
CA TYR A 273 22.06 -8.38 4.22
C TYR A 273 23.26 -8.44 5.18
N ALA A 274 24.48 -8.26 4.68
CA ALA A 274 25.69 -8.18 5.51
C ALA A 274 25.85 -6.81 6.16
N GLY A 275 25.04 -5.82 5.77
CA GLY A 275 25.11 -4.47 6.31
C GLY A 275 26.28 -3.64 5.82
N ILE A 276 27.02 -4.14 4.82
CA ILE A 276 28.21 -3.50 4.30
C ILE A 276 27.85 -2.77 3.00
N GLY A 277 28.45 -1.62 2.80
CA GLY A 277 28.21 -0.82 1.59
C GLY A 277 26.96 0.01 1.68
N GLY A 278 26.46 0.46 0.54
CA GLY A 278 25.26 1.27 0.44
C GLY A 278 24.09 0.51 -0.14
N ALA A 279 23.17 1.25 -0.74
CA ALA A 279 21.93 0.70 -1.30
C ALA A 279 22.19 -0.38 -2.35
N VAL A 280 21.32 -1.37 -2.39
CA VAL A 280 21.41 -2.49 -3.32
C VAL A 280 20.17 -2.49 -4.21
N GLN A 281 20.40 -2.54 -5.52
CA GLN A 281 19.34 -2.70 -6.49
C GLN A 281 18.85 -4.15 -6.50
N CYS A 282 17.54 -4.33 -6.54
CA CYS A 282 16.91 -5.65 -6.44
C CYS A 282 15.95 -5.88 -7.60
N LYS A 283 15.69 -7.15 -7.89
CA LYS A 283 14.67 -7.56 -8.85
C LYS A 283 13.54 -8.28 -8.14
N LYS A 284 12.35 -8.11 -8.67
CA LYS A 284 11.16 -8.82 -8.19
C LYS A 284 11.03 -10.15 -8.92
N ILE A 285 10.74 -11.21 -8.19
CA ILE A 285 10.43 -12.52 -8.79
C ILE A 285 9.27 -13.15 -8.03
N SER A 286 8.69 -14.19 -8.60
CA SER A 286 7.69 -15.00 -7.91
C SER A 286 7.84 -16.46 -8.35
N ALA A 287 7.18 -17.35 -7.63
CA ALA A 287 7.24 -18.79 -7.94
C ALA A 287 6.73 -19.11 -9.34
N TYR A 288 5.86 -18.26 -9.88
CA TYR A 288 5.27 -18.47 -11.19
C TYR A 288 5.98 -17.71 -12.31
N ASN A 289 7.03 -16.99 -11.95
CA ASN A 289 7.64 -16.07 -12.87
C ASN A 289 8.48 -16.79 -13.92
N THR A 290 8.39 -16.30 -15.13
CA THR A 290 9.35 -16.56 -16.19
C THR A 290 9.93 -15.22 -16.63
N ALA A 291 11.01 -15.27 -17.38
CA ALA A 291 11.79 -14.09 -17.72
C ALA A 291 10.98 -12.93 -18.31
N ALA A 292 9.81 -13.16 -18.82
CA ALA A 292 9.02 -12.10 -19.43
C ALA A 292 7.55 -12.10 -18.99
N ALA A 293 7.24 -12.80 -17.91
CA ALA A 293 5.86 -12.88 -17.45
C ALA A 293 5.38 -11.57 -16.85
N TYR A 294 4.13 -11.23 -17.10
CA TYR A 294 3.47 -10.08 -16.52
C TYR A 294 2.41 -10.57 -15.55
N SER A 295 2.33 -9.94 -14.41
CA SER A 295 1.45 -10.33 -13.32
C SER A 295 -0.02 -10.27 -13.74
N GLY A 296 -0.67 -11.42 -13.85
CA GLY A 296 -2.10 -11.52 -14.10
C GLY A 296 -2.59 -10.82 -15.34
N ALA A 297 -1.65 -10.44 -16.20
CA ALA A 297 -2.00 -9.66 -17.35
C ALA A 297 -2.26 -10.54 -18.51
N THR A 298 -1.84 -10.06 -19.58
CA THR A 298 -1.85 -10.71 -20.78
C THR A 298 -0.90 -11.80 -20.80
N ALA A 299 -0.32 -12.08 -19.78
CA ALA A 299 0.58 -13.09 -19.59
C ALA A 299 1.33 -13.30 -20.85
N TYR A 300 2.02 -14.15 -20.98
CA TYR A 300 2.66 -14.70 -21.99
C TYR A 300 1.69 -15.48 -22.74
N ALA A 301 1.35 -15.08 -23.91
CA ALA A 301 0.34 -15.71 -24.75
C ALA A 301 0.57 -17.21 -24.88
N ALA A 302 1.79 -17.63 -24.86
CA ALA A 302 2.11 -19.03 -25.02
C ALA A 302 2.09 -19.82 -23.72
N ASN A 303 2.11 -19.17 -22.58
CA ASN A 303 2.24 -19.84 -21.29
C ASN A 303 1.19 -19.38 -20.28
N THR A 304 0.10 -18.95 -20.80
CA THR A 304 -0.99 -18.42 -19.99
C THR A 304 -1.66 -19.52 -19.20
N ILE A 305 -1.78 -19.33 -17.92
CA ILE A 305 -2.59 -20.20 -17.08
C ILE A 305 -4.00 -19.59 -17.04
N PRO A 306 -5.03 -20.34 -17.43
CA PRO A 306 -6.38 -19.76 -17.41
C PRO A 306 -6.91 -19.54 -16.01
N TYR A 307 -7.85 -18.60 -15.90
CA TYR A 307 -8.65 -18.41 -14.70
C TYR A 307 -10.13 -18.68 -15.06
N PRO A 308 -10.84 -19.42 -14.21
CA PRO A 308 -10.33 -20.21 -13.10
C PRO A 308 -9.47 -21.39 -13.56
N ASN A 309 -8.62 -21.89 -12.67
CA ASN A 309 -7.77 -23.03 -12.98
C ASN A 309 -8.65 -24.24 -13.28
N PRO A 310 -8.51 -24.90 -14.45
CA PRO A 310 -9.44 -25.97 -14.82
C PRO A 310 -9.43 -27.19 -13.90
N ALA A 311 -8.35 -27.39 -13.17
CA ALA A 311 -8.24 -28.59 -12.31
C ALA A 311 -9.04 -28.45 -11.01
N ASP A 312 -9.17 -27.24 -10.48
CA ASP A 312 -9.72 -27.05 -9.13
C ASP A 312 -10.47 -25.73 -8.96
N ASN A 313 -10.74 -25.03 -10.04
CA ASN A 313 -11.43 -23.74 -10.05
C ASN A 313 -10.73 -22.63 -9.26
N SER A 314 -9.45 -22.77 -8.96
CA SER A 314 -8.77 -21.82 -8.08
C SER A 314 -8.24 -20.58 -8.81
N LEU A 315 -8.07 -19.51 -8.01
CA LEU A 315 -7.15 -18.43 -8.28
C LEU A 315 -5.83 -18.73 -7.56
N ARG A 316 -4.73 -18.71 -8.30
CA ARG A 316 -3.41 -19.04 -7.75
C ARG A 316 -2.64 -17.76 -7.44
N LEU A 317 -2.11 -17.66 -6.23
CA LEU A 317 -1.32 -16.51 -5.80
C LEU A 317 0.06 -16.96 -5.34
N SER A 318 1.04 -16.07 -5.54
CA SER A 318 2.41 -16.26 -5.09
C SER A 318 2.93 -14.96 -4.52
N ALA A 319 3.70 -15.04 -3.45
CA ALA A 319 4.39 -13.87 -2.91
C ALA A 319 5.33 -13.29 -3.97
N VAL A 320 5.56 -11.99 -3.89
CA VAL A 320 6.57 -11.30 -4.68
C VAL A 320 7.85 -11.26 -3.84
N GLU A 321 8.90 -11.86 -4.37
CA GLU A 321 10.17 -11.95 -3.67
C GLU A 321 11.20 -11.01 -4.26
N LEU A 322 12.18 -10.62 -3.46
CA LEU A 322 13.29 -9.77 -3.89
C LEU A 322 14.55 -10.60 -4.04
N LEU A 323 15.12 -10.52 -5.25
CA LEU A 323 16.39 -11.11 -5.60
C LEU A 323 17.46 -10.02 -5.61
N VAL A 324 18.49 -10.18 -4.80
CA VAL A 324 19.59 -9.23 -4.67
C VAL A 324 20.74 -9.72 -5.56
N GLY A 325 20.74 -9.28 -6.82
CA GLY A 325 21.79 -9.62 -7.77
C GLY A 325 22.09 -11.11 -7.80
N ALA A 326 23.36 -11.47 -7.68
CA ALA A 326 23.78 -12.85 -7.61
C ALA A 326 23.77 -13.40 -6.17
N SER A 327 23.34 -12.59 -5.20
CA SER A 327 23.44 -12.95 -3.79
C SER A 327 22.26 -13.76 -3.28
N GLY A 328 21.19 -13.86 -4.05
CA GLY A 328 20.06 -14.71 -3.70
C GLY A 328 18.84 -13.94 -3.19
N LEU A 329 17.90 -14.67 -2.65
CA LEU A 329 16.62 -14.10 -2.18
C LEU A 329 16.80 -13.36 -0.86
N ARG A 330 16.29 -12.12 -0.79
CA ARG A 330 16.36 -11.32 0.42
C ARG A 330 15.13 -11.45 1.31
N GLY A 331 13.97 -11.62 0.71
CA GLY A 331 12.70 -11.67 1.44
C GLY A 331 11.55 -11.39 0.50
N GLN A 332 10.38 -11.17 1.09
CA GLN A 332 9.15 -10.93 0.32
C GLN A 332 8.68 -9.48 0.50
N ILE A 333 8.05 -8.96 -0.53
CA ILE A 333 7.35 -7.67 -0.43
C ILE A 333 6.13 -7.91 0.46
N PRO A 334 5.98 -7.14 1.56
CA PRO A 334 4.93 -7.43 2.52
C PRO A 334 3.54 -7.29 1.92
N GLY A 335 2.74 -8.33 2.08
CA GLY A 335 1.32 -8.29 1.76
C GLY A 335 0.96 -8.27 0.28
N VAL A 336 1.92 -8.25 -0.64
CA VAL A 336 1.64 -8.15 -2.09
C VAL A 336 1.79 -9.52 -2.73
N PHE A 337 0.79 -9.93 -3.50
CA PHE A 337 0.77 -11.24 -4.16
C PHE A 337 0.50 -11.11 -5.64
N HIS A 338 1.10 -11.98 -6.40
CA HIS A 338 1.08 -12.05 -7.84
C HIS A 338 0.27 -13.27 -8.28
N THR A 339 -0.46 -13.16 -9.40
CA THR A 339 -1.09 -14.31 -10.03
C THR A 339 -0.52 -14.53 -11.43
N PRO A 340 -0.27 -15.79 -11.82
CA PRO A 340 0.14 -16.10 -13.19
C PRO A 340 -1.05 -16.24 -14.15
N GLN A 341 -2.28 -16.15 -13.63
CA GLN A 341 -3.48 -16.45 -14.43
C GLN A 341 -3.96 -15.22 -15.19
N VAL A 342 -4.50 -15.44 -16.37
CA VAL A 342 -5.15 -14.40 -17.15
C VAL A 342 -6.56 -14.24 -16.62
N ILE A 343 -6.77 -13.18 -15.87
CA ILE A 343 -8.04 -12.95 -15.19
C ILE A 343 -8.92 -11.88 -15.86
N GLY A 344 -8.44 -11.29 -16.95
CA GLY A 344 -9.25 -10.36 -17.75
C GLY A 344 -9.91 -9.27 -16.94
N SER A 345 -11.20 -9.17 -17.01
CA SER A 345 -12.01 -8.21 -16.27
C SER A 345 -12.70 -8.82 -15.05
N GLU A 346 -12.38 -10.06 -14.70
CA GLU A 346 -13.04 -10.76 -13.59
C GLU A 346 -12.85 -10.07 -12.25
N PHE A 347 -11.71 -9.43 -12.04
CA PHE A 347 -11.40 -8.76 -10.79
C PHE A 347 -11.25 -7.27 -11.02
N GLN A 348 -12.09 -6.49 -10.35
CA GLN A 348 -12.05 -5.03 -10.41
C GLN A 348 -11.27 -4.48 -9.22
N ALA A 349 -10.69 -3.31 -9.38
CA ALA A 349 -9.95 -2.66 -8.31
C ALA A 349 -10.85 -2.45 -7.08
N GLY A 350 -10.39 -2.89 -5.94
CA GLY A 350 -11.11 -2.81 -4.68
C GLY A 350 -11.99 -4.03 -4.37
N MET A 351 -12.10 -5.00 -5.29
CA MET A 351 -12.79 -6.25 -4.96
C MET A 351 -12.01 -7.00 -3.89
N VAL A 352 -12.75 -7.56 -2.94
CA VAL A 352 -12.17 -8.39 -1.89
C VAL A 352 -12.38 -9.86 -2.26
N VAL A 353 -11.34 -10.66 -2.14
CA VAL A 353 -11.42 -12.10 -2.27
C VAL A 353 -11.04 -12.76 -0.95
N GLU A 354 -11.73 -13.81 -0.59
CA GLU A 354 -11.43 -14.57 0.62
C GLU A 354 -10.47 -15.69 0.27
N GLY A 355 -9.43 -15.82 1.09
CA GLY A 355 -8.38 -16.80 0.86
C GLY A 355 -8.77 -18.22 1.22
N GLU A 356 -8.22 -19.16 0.46
CA GLU A 356 -8.36 -20.60 0.73
C GLU A 356 -6.98 -21.23 0.75
N GLY A 357 -6.88 -22.45 1.22
CA GLY A 357 -5.62 -23.17 1.29
C GLY A 357 -4.59 -22.43 2.16
N ALA A 358 -3.47 -22.08 1.58
CA ALA A 358 -2.42 -21.35 2.30
C ALA A 358 -2.85 -19.93 2.71
N PHE A 359 -3.93 -19.41 2.10
CA PHE A 359 -4.47 -18.10 2.42
C PHE A 359 -5.73 -18.15 3.28
N ALA A 360 -6.09 -19.34 3.80
CA ALA A 360 -7.30 -19.48 4.61
C ALA A 360 -7.29 -18.50 5.78
N GLY A 361 -8.41 -17.80 5.96
CA GLY A 361 -8.55 -16.79 7.00
C GLY A 361 -8.01 -15.41 6.63
N ARG A 362 -7.55 -15.23 5.40
CA ARG A 362 -7.10 -13.93 4.92
C ARG A 362 -8.07 -13.38 3.88
N SER A 363 -8.26 -12.09 3.91
CA SER A 363 -8.99 -11.35 2.87
C SER A 363 -7.97 -10.53 2.07
N LEU A 364 -8.11 -10.53 0.75
CA LEU A 364 -7.17 -9.83 -0.13
C LEU A 364 -7.95 -8.87 -1.03
N VAL A 365 -7.39 -7.71 -1.26
CA VAL A 365 -7.99 -6.69 -2.15
C VAL A 365 -7.31 -6.73 -3.50
N CYS A 366 -8.09 -6.75 -4.56
CA CYS A 366 -7.59 -6.65 -5.93
C CYS A 366 -7.14 -5.22 -6.23
N VAL A 367 -5.94 -5.10 -6.77
CA VAL A 367 -5.37 -3.84 -7.26
C VAL A 367 -5.09 -4.04 -8.75
N ARG A 368 -5.68 -3.18 -9.60
CA ARG A 368 -5.43 -3.26 -11.04
C ARG A 368 -4.14 -2.49 -11.35
N VAL A 369 -3.20 -3.17 -11.97
CA VAL A 369 -1.88 -2.59 -12.30
C VAL A 369 -1.67 -2.64 -13.81
N GLY A 370 -0.99 -1.64 -14.35
CA GLY A 370 -0.72 -1.59 -15.77
C GLY A 370 -0.47 -0.17 -16.23
N PRO A 371 -0.19 0.01 -17.54
CA PRO A 371 0.05 1.36 -18.06
C PRO A 371 -1.17 2.24 -17.83
N PRO A 372 -1.02 3.33 -17.09
CA PRO A 372 -2.15 4.25 -16.88
C PRO A 372 -2.70 4.74 -18.22
N GLY A 373 -4.02 4.70 -18.35
CA GLY A 373 -4.68 5.06 -19.60
C GLY A 373 -4.68 3.97 -20.64
N GLY A 374 -3.91 2.90 -20.44
CA GLY A 374 -3.82 1.80 -21.41
C GLY A 374 -4.99 0.84 -21.32
N THR A 375 -5.18 0.09 -22.39
CA THR A 375 -6.16 -1.00 -22.43
C THR A 375 -5.49 -2.35 -22.67
N THR A 376 -4.19 -2.34 -22.89
CA THR A 376 -3.39 -3.56 -23.07
C THR A 376 -2.27 -3.58 -22.05
N GLY A 377 -1.76 -4.76 -21.80
CA GLY A 377 -0.67 -4.91 -20.85
C GLY A 377 -1.08 -4.65 -19.40
N VAL A 378 -2.36 -4.84 -19.09
CA VAL A 378 -2.89 -4.61 -17.75
C VAL A 378 -2.98 -5.93 -16.99
N GLY A 379 -2.87 -5.85 -15.68
CA GLY A 379 -2.93 -7.03 -14.82
C GLY A 379 -3.50 -6.70 -13.47
N VAL A 380 -3.26 -7.61 -12.54
CA VAL A 380 -3.71 -7.44 -11.16
C VAL A 380 -2.62 -7.87 -10.20
N ALA A 381 -2.65 -7.27 -9.03
CA ALA A 381 -1.99 -7.77 -7.84
C ALA A 381 -3.05 -7.87 -6.74
N PHE A 382 -2.80 -8.66 -5.75
CA PHE A 382 -3.68 -8.80 -4.60
C PHE A 382 -2.92 -8.38 -3.35
N VAL A 383 -3.57 -7.59 -2.50
CA VAL A 383 -2.94 -7.12 -1.26
C VAL A 383 -3.71 -7.69 -0.08
N ASP A 384 -3.02 -8.38 0.80
CA ASP A 384 -3.57 -8.95 2.03
C ASP A 384 -3.97 -7.82 2.97
N ILE A 385 -5.26 -7.78 3.35
CA ILE A 385 -5.77 -6.76 4.28
C ILE A 385 -6.05 -7.34 5.67
N THR A 386 -5.74 -8.60 5.89
CA THR A 386 -5.88 -9.24 7.19
C THR A 386 -4.56 -9.19 7.98
N GLY A 387 -3.46 -9.54 7.35
CA GLY A 387 -2.16 -9.59 8.01
C GLY A 387 -2.02 -10.79 8.96
N PRO A 388 -0.95 -10.85 9.73
CA PRO A 388 0.20 -9.94 9.64
C PRO A 388 0.99 -10.15 8.34
N TRP A 389 1.63 -9.08 7.88
CA TRP A 389 2.44 -9.14 6.66
C TRP A 389 3.79 -9.82 6.87
N ARG A 390 4.19 -9.97 8.10
CA ARG A 390 5.45 -10.63 8.47
C ARG A 390 5.16 -11.62 9.59
N SER A 391 5.85 -12.75 9.58
CA SER A 391 5.80 -13.65 10.74
C SER A 391 6.54 -12.99 11.91
N ALA A 392 6.07 -13.30 13.11
CA ALA A 392 6.69 -12.78 14.33
C ALA A 392 8.10 -13.35 14.51
#